data_91127fd2376073bcc4bac42f3550dbc9
#
_entry.id   91127fd2376073bcc4bac42f3550dbc9
#
_cell.length_a   1.000
_cell.length_b   1.000
_cell.length_c   1.000
_cell.angle_alpha   90.00
_cell.angle_beta   90.00
_cell.angle_gamma   90.00
#
_symmetry.space_group_name_H-M   'P 1'
#
loop_
_entity.id
_entity.type
_entity.pdbx_description
1 polymer ?
#
loop_
_entity_poly.entity_id
_entity_poly.type
_entity_poly.pdbx_seq_one_letter_code
_entity_poly.pdbx_strand_id
1 'polypeptide(L)'
;MAQRVSAQRVYDYVREMIVSKELFPGNRIVEEELADALHTSRTTVRNGIAALSYNGLVDVIPNYGTFVTKPSFADMTQVYSVRIVLETEAIRQAIPLLSEANLKRMEDNLQAQREL
;
A
#
# COMPACT_ATOMS: atom_id res chain seq x y z
N MET A 1 19.41 -23.15 7.81
CA MET A 1 18.95 -23.10 6.39
C MET A 1 18.43 -21.69 6.13
N ALA A 2 19.02 -20.96 5.21
CA ALA A 2 18.50 -19.67 4.81
C ALA A 2 17.13 -19.89 4.13
N GLN A 3 16.08 -19.25 4.67
CA GLN A 3 14.72 -19.36 4.15
C GLN A 3 14.73 -18.74 2.75
N ARG A 4 14.41 -19.53 1.74
CA ARG A 4 14.38 -19.09 0.34
C ARG A 4 13.34 -17.97 0.22
N VAL A 5 13.77 -16.76 -0.14
CA VAL A 5 12.88 -15.62 -0.31
C VAL A 5 11.84 -15.95 -1.38
N SER A 6 10.57 -15.83 -1.04
CA SER A 6 9.44 -16.10 -1.92
C SER A 6 9.00 -14.85 -2.69
N ALA A 7 8.23 -15.04 -3.76
CA ALA A 7 7.57 -13.93 -4.46
C ALA A 7 6.66 -13.11 -3.54
N GLN A 8 6.03 -13.75 -2.55
CA GLN A 8 5.22 -13.08 -1.54
C GLN A 8 6.07 -12.12 -0.69
N ARG A 9 7.28 -12.51 -0.31
CA ARG A 9 8.20 -11.63 0.43
C ARG A 9 8.60 -10.39 -0.36
N VAL A 10 8.80 -10.55 -1.68
CA VAL A 10 9.06 -9.41 -2.58
C VAL A 10 7.86 -8.48 -2.64
N TYR A 11 6.66 -9.05 -2.79
CA TYR A 11 5.39 -8.31 -2.78
C TYR A 11 5.23 -7.48 -1.50
N ASP A 12 5.38 -8.12 -0.34
CA ASP A 12 5.20 -7.48 0.97
C ASP A 12 6.22 -6.35 1.17
N TYR A 13 7.47 -6.59 0.80
CA TYR A 13 8.56 -5.62 0.92
C TYR A 13 8.28 -4.34 0.10
N VAL A 14 7.97 -4.49 -1.19
CA VAL A 14 7.69 -3.34 -2.06
C VAL A 14 6.40 -2.62 -1.63
N ARG A 15 5.36 -3.37 -1.24
CA ARG A 15 4.13 -2.79 -0.71
C ARG A 15 4.41 -1.95 0.54
N GLU A 16 5.24 -2.44 1.45
CA GLU A 16 5.63 -1.70 2.66
C GLU A 16 6.36 -0.41 2.32
N MET A 17 7.31 -0.43 1.38
CA MET A 17 8.00 0.77 0.91
C MET A 17 7.06 1.81 0.30
N ILE A 18 6.00 1.38 -0.38
CA ILE A 18 4.97 2.28 -0.92
C ILE A 18 4.13 2.88 0.23
N VAL A 19 3.72 2.06 1.18
CA VAL A 19 2.89 2.50 2.32
C VAL A 19 3.66 3.42 3.26
N SER A 20 4.93 3.13 3.52
CA SER A 20 5.83 3.97 4.35
C SER A 20 6.30 5.25 3.65
N LYS A 21 5.94 5.42 2.38
CA LYS A 21 6.37 6.55 1.53
C LYS A 21 7.88 6.60 1.26
N GLU A 22 8.55 5.47 1.29
CA GLU A 22 9.92 5.33 0.77
C GLU A 22 9.91 5.28 -0.76
N LEU A 23 8.84 4.71 -1.35
CA LEU A 23 8.57 4.75 -2.78
C LEU A 23 7.30 5.58 -3.04
N PHE A 24 7.45 6.60 -3.87
CA PHE A 24 6.34 7.47 -4.28
C PHE A 24 5.73 7.04 -5.62
N PRO A 25 4.47 7.41 -5.91
CA PRO A 25 3.87 7.22 -7.22
C PRO A 25 4.77 7.72 -8.35
N GLY A 26 5.05 6.85 -9.32
CA GLY A 26 5.94 7.13 -10.45
C GLY A 26 7.42 6.85 -10.20
N ASN A 27 7.84 6.48 -9.00
CA ASN A 27 9.20 6.02 -8.79
C ASN A 27 9.46 4.74 -9.56
N ARG A 28 10.65 4.64 -10.15
CA ARG A 28 11.10 3.44 -10.85
C ARG A 28 11.54 2.39 -9.86
N ILE A 29 11.15 1.15 -10.13
CA ILE A 29 11.59 -0.03 -9.39
C ILE A 29 12.57 -0.81 -10.25
N VAL A 30 13.78 -1.03 -9.74
CA VAL A 30 14.83 -1.76 -10.44
C VAL A 30 14.88 -3.19 -9.90
N GLU A 31 14.54 -4.16 -10.76
CA GLU A 31 14.48 -5.58 -10.38
C GLU A 31 15.79 -6.12 -9.81
N GLU A 32 16.92 -5.64 -10.34
CA GLU A 32 18.26 -6.05 -9.91
C GLU A 32 18.55 -5.57 -8.48
N GLU A 33 18.26 -4.31 -8.19
CA GLU A 33 18.41 -3.75 -6.84
C GLU A 33 17.54 -4.49 -5.82
N LEU A 34 16.31 -4.85 -6.18
CA LEU A 34 15.44 -5.66 -5.32
C LEU A 34 15.97 -7.07 -5.11
N ALA A 35 16.53 -7.69 -6.15
CA ALA A 35 17.11 -9.02 -6.06
C ALA A 35 18.32 -9.03 -5.11
N ASP A 36 19.16 -8.01 -5.20
CA ASP A 36 20.32 -7.83 -4.33
C ASP A 36 19.92 -7.52 -2.89
N ALA A 37 18.99 -6.56 -2.70
CA ALA A 37 18.50 -6.15 -1.37
C ALA A 37 17.84 -7.30 -0.60
N LEU A 38 17.11 -8.16 -1.32
CA LEU A 38 16.40 -9.30 -0.74
C LEU A 38 17.17 -10.62 -0.81
N HIS A 39 18.39 -10.61 -1.34
CA HIS A 39 19.22 -11.80 -1.54
C HIS A 39 18.48 -12.93 -2.24
N THR A 40 17.83 -12.61 -3.36
CA THR A 40 16.97 -13.54 -4.12
C THR A 40 17.25 -13.48 -5.63
N SER A 41 16.58 -14.36 -6.39
CA SER A 41 16.72 -14.39 -7.86
C SER A 41 15.85 -13.33 -8.54
N ARG A 42 16.29 -12.86 -9.71
CA ARG A 42 15.48 -11.98 -10.57
C ARG A 42 14.12 -12.60 -10.93
N THR A 43 14.05 -13.92 -11.10
CA THR A 43 12.80 -14.64 -11.36
C THR A 43 11.83 -14.50 -10.20
N THR A 44 12.32 -14.63 -8.96
CA THR A 44 11.49 -14.43 -7.75
C THR A 44 10.99 -13.00 -7.67
N VAL A 45 11.85 -12.02 -7.98
CA VAL A 45 11.48 -10.59 -8.03
C VAL A 45 10.38 -10.35 -9.06
N ARG A 46 10.53 -10.87 -10.29
CA ARG A 46 9.53 -10.72 -11.34
C ARG A 46 8.16 -11.29 -10.95
N ASN A 47 8.15 -12.43 -10.27
CA ASN A 47 6.91 -13.02 -9.79
C ASN A 47 6.23 -12.14 -8.72
N GLY A 48 7.00 -11.52 -7.82
CA GLY A 48 6.48 -10.56 -6.85
C GLY A 48 5.96 -9.29 -7.51
N ILE A 49 6.69 -8.76 -8.50
CA ILE A 49 6.27 -7.59 -9.30
C ILE A 49 5.01 -7.89 -10.11
N ALA A 50 4.88 -9.10 -10.69
CA ALA A 50 3.65 -9.49 -11.38
C ALA A 50 2.43 -9.46 -10.46
N ALA A 51 2.58 -9.93 -9.22
CA ALA A 51 1.51 -9.85 -8.21
C ALA A 51 1.19 -8.40 -7.82
N LEU A 52 2.20 -7.54 -7.67
CA LEU A 52 2.02 -6.10 -7.41
C LEU A 52 1.28 -5.42 -8.56
N SER A 53 1.63 -5.75 -9.81
CA SER A 53 0.98 -5.21 -11.00
C SER A 53 -0.47 -5.68 -11.12
N TYR A 54 -0.73 -6.95 -10.83
CA TYR A 54 -2.10 -7.48 -10.80
C TYR A 54 -2.98 -6.74 -9.77
N ASN A 55 -2.42 -6.35 -8.64
CA ASN A 55 -3.11 -5.57 -7.60
C ASN A 55 -3.07 -4.05 -7.83
N GLY A 56 -2.54 -3.58 -8.96
CA GLY A 56 -2.53 -2.16 -9.33
C GLY A 56 -1.56 -1.29 -8.52
N LEU A 57 -0.56 -1.89 -7.86
CA LEU A 57 0.44 -1.16 -7.08
C LEU A 57 1.62 -0.68 -7.93
N VAL A 58 1.92 -1.40 -9.01
CA VAL A 58 2.98 -1.05 -9.94
C VAL A 58 2.52 -1.23 -11.40
N ASP A 59 3.06 -0.42 -12.28
CA ASP A 59 2.87 -0.48 -13.72
C ASP A 59 4.13 -1.06 -14.36
N VAL A 60 4.00 -2.18 -15.06
CA VAL A 60 5.08 -2.79 -15.84
C VAL A 60 4.93 -2.35 -17.29
N ILE A 61 5.84 -1.49 -17.76
CA ILE A 61 5.84 -0.98 -19.14
C ILE A 61 6.88 -1.76 -19.96
N PRO A 62 6.46 -2.55 -20.96
CA PRO A 62 7.38 -3.34 -21.77
C PRO A 62 8.53 -2.51 -22.34
N ASN A 63 9.75 -3.01 -22.24
CA ASN A 63 10.99 -2.37 -22.70
C ASN A 63 11.33 -1.03 -22.05
N TYR A 64 10.53 -0.55 -21.08
CA TYR A 64 10.75 0.74 -20.42
C TYR A 64 11.05 0.59 -18.92
N GLY A 65 10.31 -0.25 -18.21
CA GLY A 65 10.56 -0.55 -16.80
C GLY A 65 9.32 -0.75 -15.95
N THR A 66 9.55 -0.89 -14.66
CA THR A 66 8.51 -1.01 -13.63
C THR A 66 8.48 0.25 -12.80
N PHE A 67 7.30 0.76 -12.54
CA PHE A 67 7.07 2.02 -11.81
C PHE A 67 5.96 1.86 -10.80
N VAL A 68 6.04 2.60 -9.69
CA VAL A 68 4.92 2.70 -8.75
C VAL A 68 3.75 3.39 -9.46
N THR A 69 2.58 2.78 -9.41
CA THR A 69 1.38 3.28 -10.10
C THR A 69 1.04 4.69 -9.63
N LYS A 70 0.68 5.55 -10.59
CA LYS A 70 0.13 6.88 -10.33
C LYS A 70 -1.39 6.79 -10.45
N PRO A 71 -2.13 6.82 -9.33
CA PRO A 71 -3.58 6.80 -9.40
C PRO A 71 -4.09 8.04 -10.16
N SER A 72 -5.04 7.82 -11.06
CA SER A 72 -5.71 8.92 -11.74
C SER A 72 -6.71 9.62 -10.80
N PHE A 73 -7.12 10.85 -11.16
CA PHE A 73 -8.19 11.54 -10.44
C PHE A 73 -9.50 10.73 -10.44
N ALA A 74 -9.80 10.03 -11.53
CA ALA A 74 -10.97 9.18 -11.64
C ALA A 74 -10.90 7.99 -10.66
N ASP A 75 -9.73 7.33 -10.54
CA ASP A 75 -9.53 6.25 -9.57
C ASP A 75 -9.73 6.75 -8.13
N MET A 76 -9.15 7.90 -7.81
CA MET A 76 -9.33 8.52 -6.49
C MET A 76 -10.80 8.83 -6.21
N THR A 77 -11.52 9.40 -7.17
CA THR A 77 -12.94 9.72 -7.02
C THR A 77 -13.77 8.46 -6.76
N GLN A 78 -13.50 7.37 -7.47
CA GLN A 78 -14.19 6.10 -7.26
C GLN A 78 -13.92 5.53 -5.87
N VAL A 79 -12.66 5.52 -5.43
CA VAL A 79 -12.28 5.04 -4.09
C VAL A 79 -12.98 5.87 -3.01
N TYR A 80 -12.96 7.21 -3.11
CA TYR A 80 -13.63 8.07 -2.15
C TYR A 80 -15.13 7.88 -2.11
N SER A 81 -15.77 7.66 -3.25
CA SER A 81 -17.21 7.38 -3.31
C SER A 81 -17.59 6.13 -2.52
N VAL A 82 -16.82 5.06 -2.67
CA VAL A 82 -17.03 3.81 -1.91
C VAL A 82 -16.72 4.02 -0.42
N ARG A 83 -15.62 4.71 -0.08
CA ARG A 83 -15.25 5.01 1.30
C ARG A 83 -16.33 5.80 2.03
N ILE A 84 -16.92 6.82 1.39
CA ILE A 84 -17.99 7.63 1.99
C ILE A 84 -19.16 6.73 2.41
N VAL A 85 -19.59 5.81 1.55
CA VAL A 85 -20.69 4.90 1.85
C VAL A 85 -20.34 3.97 3.02
N LEU A 86 -19.18 3.33 2.98
CA LEU A 86 -18.76 2.36 4.00
C LEU A 86 -18.48 3.04 5.34
N GLU A 87 -17.78 4.15 5.35
CA GLU A 87 -17.43 4.86 6.58
C GLU A 87 -18.66 5.51 7.22
N THR A 88 -19.57 6.04 6.44
CA THR A 88 -20.86 6.58 6.95
C THR A 88 -21.68 5.49 7.62
N GLU A 89 -21.81 4.32 6.98
CA GLU A 89 -22.55 3.21 7.56
C GLU A 89 -21.86 2.64 8.82
N ALA A 90 -20.54 2.54 8.80
CA ALA A 90 -19.77 2.12 9.97
C ALA A 90 -19.98 3.07 11.17
N ILE A 91 -19.95 4.37 10.94
CA ILE A 91 -20.20 5.39 11.98
C ILE A 91 -21.64 5.27 12.50
N ARG A 92 -22.63 5.14 11.61
CA ARG A 92 -24.03 5.01 11.99
C ARG A 92 -24.26 3.81 12.92
N GLN A 93 -23.58 2.69 12.65
CA GLN A 93 -23.65 1.50 13.51
C GLN A 93 -22.85 1.64 14.81
N ALA A 94 -21.74 2.38 14.79
CA ALA A 94 -20.87 2.53 15.94
C ALA A 94 -21.41 3.50 16.98
N ILE A 95 -22.08 4.58 16.56
CA ILE A 95 -22.56 5.65 17.47
C ILE A 95 -23.32 5.12 18.69
N PRO A 96 -24.30 4.20 18.57
CA PRO A 96 -25.03 3.66 19.72
C PRO A 96 -24.17 2.85 20.69
N LEU A 97 -22.98 2.41 20.24
CA LEU A 97 -22.07 1.54 21.00
C LEU A 97 -20.88 2.29 21.59
N LEU A 98 -20.76 3.61 21.32
CA LEU A 98 -19.64 4.42 21.79
C LEU A 98 -19.77 4.68 23.29
N SER A 99 -18.70 4.36 24.03
CA SER A 99 -18.52 4.76 25.42
C SER A 99 -17.76 6.08 25.52
N GLU A 100 -17.82 6.75 26.65
CA GLU A 100 -17.01 7.96 26.92
C GLU A 100 -15.52 7.68 26.77
N ALA A 101 -15.05 6.49 27.14
CA ALA A 101 -13.66 6.08 26.96
C ALA A 101 -13.28 5.97 25.49
N ASN A 102 -14.20 5.49 24.62
CA ASN A 102 -13.97 5.46 23.17
C ASN A 102 -13.91 6.88 22.59
N LEU A 103 -14.80 7.76 23.00
CA LEU A 103 -14.82 9.17 22.55
C LEU A 103 -13.52 9.87 22.94
N LYS A 104 -13.07 9.71 24.17
CA LYS A 104 -11.78 10.28 24.61
C LYS A 104 -10.60 9.78 23.79
N ARG A 105 -10.53 8.48 23.48
CA ARG A 105 -9.48 7.92 22.61
C ARG A 105 -9.51 8.52 21.21
N MET A 106 -10.70 8.81 20.68
CA MET A 106 -10.85 9.46 19.37
C MET A 106 -10.36 10.91 19.43
N GLU A 107 -10.70 11.65 20.48
CA GLU A 107 -10.24 13.02 20.71
C GLU A 107 -8.71 13.09 20.84
N ASP A 108 -8.11 12.19 21.64
CA ASP A 108 -6.66 12.10 21.82
C ASP A 108 -5.96 11.81 20.48
N ASN A 109 -6.53 10.92 19.65
CA ASN A 109 -6.01 10.62 18.33
C ASN A 109 -6.08 11.83 17.37
N LEU A 110 -7.19 12.55 17.37
CA LEU A 110 -7.34 13.78 16.58
C LEU A 110 -6.36 14.86 17.01
N GLN A 111 -6.12 15.00 18.31
CA GLN A 111 -5.14 15.96 18.83
C GLN A 111 -3.73 15.59 18.35
N ALA A 112 -3.34 14.33 18.45
CA ALA A 112 -2.04 13.86 17.97
C ALA A 112 -1.84 14.11 16.46
N GLN A 113 -2.89 13.99 15.65
CA GLN A 113 -2.81 14.27 14.20
C GLN A 113 -2.64 15.76 13.88
N ARG A 114 -3.10 16.67 14.75
CA ARG A 114 -2.95 18.12 14.54
C ARG A 114 -1.55 18.63 14.88
N GLU A 115 -0.79 17.86 15.64
CA GLU A 115 0.58 18.17 16.07
C GLU A 115 1.65 17.65 15.09
N LEU A 116 1.24 16.93 14.03
CA LEU A 116 2.09 16.46 12.93
C LEU A 116 2.19 17.50 11.79
#